data_3f4282985eb17c66d96f0f1d6ba559c4
#
_entry.id   3f4282985eb17c66d96f0f1d6ba559c4
#
_cell.length_a   1.000
_cell.length_b   1.000
_cell.length_c   1.000
_cell.angle_alpha   90.00
_cell.angle_beta   90.00
_cell.angle_gamma   90.00
#
_symmetry.space_group_name_H-M   'P 1'
#
loop_
_entity.id
_entity.type
_entity.pdbx_description
1 polymer ?
#
loop_
_entity_poly.entity_id
_entity_poly.type
_entity_poly.pdbx_seq_one_letter_code
_entity_poly.pdbx_strand_id
1 'polypeptide(L)'
;GWFRAQLQAPTGQAALAYLTDQRGLSPTTLETFQLGYAPDQWDGLLKHLQQVEGLSAELLESAGLVVPRKGGTGFYDRFRHRVMVPIHDRQGRVIGFGGRSLDGSEPKYLNSPETELFEKGKHLFGLDKASNTIRRDDRAVVVEGYFDVIALHAAGITNAAASRGNALSNQ
;
A
#
# COMPACT_ATOMS: atom_id res chain seq x y z
N GLY A 1 11.24 2.69 -1.64
CA GLY A 1 11.75 3.74 -2.45
C GLY A 1 10.83 4.92 -2.69
N TRP A 2 10.34 5.10 -3.92
CA TRP A 2 9.75 6.34 -4.45
C TRP A 2 8.56 6.90 -3.65
N PHE A 3 7.53 6.10 -3.37
CA PHE A 3 6.36 6.58 -2.60
C PHE A 3 6.72 7.09 -1.20
N ARG A 4 7.69 6.48 -0.52
CA ARG A 4 8.18 6.97 0.78
C ARG A 4 8.87 8.31 0.64
N ALA A 5 9.70 8.48 -0.39
CA ALA A 5 10.36 9.76 -0.68
C ALA A 5 9.32 10.85 -1.00
N GLN A 6 8.26 10.53 -1.76
CA GLN A 6 7.19 11.48 -2.06
C GLN A 6 6.39 11.89 -0.82
N LEU A 7 6.21 11.02 0.17
CA LEU A 7 5.55 11.37 1.44
C LEU A 7 6.34 12.42 2.23
N GLN A 8 7.67 12.39 2.16
CA GLN A 8 8.55 13.33 2.85
C GLN A 8 8.86 14.59 2.03
N ALA A 9 8.49 14.61 0.75
CA ALA A 9 8.66 15.76 -0.13
C ALA A 9 7.59 16.83 0.12
N PRO A 10 7.79 18.09 -0.33
CA PRO A 10 6.77 19.13 -0.20
C PRO A 10 5.41 18.75 -0.80
N THR A 11 5.40 17.96 -1.86
CA THR A 11 4.19 17.42 -2.50
C THR A 11 3.40 16.46 -1.61
N GLY A 12 4.04 15.85 -0.61
CA GLY A 12 3.44 14.89 0.31
C GLY A 12 2.90 15.49 1.61
N GLN A 13 3.03 16.80 1.84
CA GLN A 13 2.67 17.44 3.11
C GLN A 13 1.23 17.14 3.56
N ALA A 14 0.26 17.23 2.64
CA ALA A 14 -1.15 16.95 2.96
C ALA A 14 -1.35 15.46 3.34
N ALA A 15 -0.64 14.55 2.69
CA ALA A 15 -0.68 13.12 3.00
C ALA A 15 -0.03 12.83 4.35
N LEU A 16 1.09 13.48 4.65
CA LEU A 16 1.79 13.36 5.93
C LEU A 16 0.89 13.89 7.07
N ALA A 17 0.33 15.09 6.94
CA ALA A 17 -0.60 15.67 7.91
C ALA A 17 -1.84 14.77 8.12
N TYR A 18 -2.39 14.19 7.05
CA TYR A 18 -3.46 13.22 7.18
C TYR A 18 -3.05 12.02 8.06
N LEU A 19 -1.85 11.48 7.87
CA LEU A 19 -1.37 10.32 8.64
C LEU A 19 -1.03 10.68 10.09
N THR A 20 -0.40 11.83 10.34
CA THR A 20 0.02 12.25 11.68
C THR A 20 -1.13 12.87 12.48
N ASP A 21 -1.86 13.84 11.91
CA ASP A 21 -2.80 14.67 12.66
C ASP A 21 -4.21 14.05 12.71
N GLN A 22 -4.67 13.47 11.59
CA GLN A 22 -6.00 12.86 11.55
C GLN A 22 -6.00 11.39 11.97
N ARG A 23 -4.92 10.64 11.64
CA ARG A 23 -4.79 9.22 11.99
C ARG A 23 -3.97 8.99 13.26
N GLY A 24 -3.27 9.99 13.77
CA GLY A 24 -2.49 9.91 15.00
C GLY A 24 -1.28 8.98 14.90
N LEU A 25 -0.76 8.74 13.69
CA LEU A 25 0.34 7.80 13.50
C LEU A 25 1.69 8.47 13.78
N SER A 26 2.52 7.80 14.58
CA SER A 26 3.87 8.25 14.87
C SER A 26 4.82 8.08 13.68
N PRO A 27 5.92 8.83 13.59
CA PRO A 27 6.96 8.61 12.58
C PRO A 27 7.47 7.15 12.56
N THR A 28 7.63 6.53 13.71
CA THR A 28 8.01 5.11 13.83
C THR A 28 6.98 4.19 13.18
N THR A 29 5.68 4.45 13.35
CA THR A 29 4.61 3.67 12.72
C THR A 29 4.64 3.84 11.21
N LEU A 30 4.82 5.08 10.71
CA LEU A 30 4.94 5.36 9.27
C LEU A 30 6.11 4.57 8.66
N GLU A 31 7.23 4.50 9.35
CA GLU A 31 8.42 3.77 8.91
C GLU A 31 8.22 2.26 8.97
N THR A 32 7.67 1.74 10.07
CA THR A 32 7.40 0.30 10.27
C THR A 32 6.51 -0.27 9.17
N PHE A 33 5.48 0.48 8.78
CA PHE A 33 4.56 0.08 7.72
C PHE A 33 4.98 0.61 6.33
N GLN A 34 6.11 1.33 6.24
CA GLN A 34 6.66 1.88 5.01
C GLN A 34 5.65 2.70 4.21
N LEU A 35 4.81 3.47 4.93
CA LEU A 35 3.77 4.27 4.31
C LEU A 35 4.36 5.30 3.35
N GLY A 36 3.64 5.60 2.29
CA GLY A 36 4.08 6.50 1.24
C GLY A 36 2.95 7.36 0.69
N TYR A 37 3.28 8.11 -0.33
CA TYR A 37 2.33 8.94 -1.07
C TYR A 37 2.55 8.82 -2.58
N ALA A 38 1.47 8.67 -3.32
CA ALA A 38 1.43 8.80 -4.77
C ALA A 38 0.93 10.21 -5.10
N PRO A 39 1.77 11.09 -5.65
CA PRO A 39 1.38 12.44 -6.03
C PRO A 39 0.24 12.47 -7.06
N ASP A 40 -0.43 13.61 -7.17
CA ASP A 40 -1.44 13.85 -8.20
C ASP A 40 -0.77 14.16 -9.55
N GLN A 41 -0.16 13.14 -10.12
CA GLN A 41 0.56 13.20 -11.40
C GLN A 41 0.19 12.00 -12.25
N TRP A 42 0.08 12.22 -13.56
CA TRP A 42 -0.32 11.14 -14.48
C TRP A 42 0.75 10.09 -14.72
N ASP A 43 2.03 10.44 -14.65
CA ASP A 43 3.15 9.60 -15.07
C ASP A 43 4.44 9.83 -14.26
N GLY A 44 4.30 10.34 -13.03
CA GLY A 44 5.45 10.66 -12.16
C GLY A 44 6.26 9.42 -11.76
N LEU A 45 5.59 8.35 -11.32
CA LEU A 45 6.22 7.08 -10.99
C LEU A 45 6.81 6.42 -12.24
N LEU A 46 6.04 6.38 -13.33
CA LEU A 46 6.46 5.81 -14.60
C LEU A 46 7.77 6.44 -15.08
N LYS A 47 7.83 7.76 -15.16
CA LYS A 47 9.03 8.49 -15.57
C LYS A 47 10.22 8.22 -14.65
N HIS A 48 9.99 8.26 -13.34
CA HIS A 48 11.04 7.99 -12.37
C HIS A 48 11.64 6.59 -12.55
N LEU A 49 10.80 5.56 -12.62
CA LEU A 49 11.27 4.19 -12.72
C LEU A 49 11.94 3.88 -14.07
N GLN A 50 11.48 4.52 -15.15
CA GLN A 50 12.15 4.41 -16.46
C GLN A 50 13.50 5.11 -16.48
N GLN A 51 13.59 6.33 -15.95
CA GLN A 51 14.81 7.15 -16.03
C GLN A 51 15.88 6.74 -15.03
N VAL A 52 15.49 6.38 -13.80
CA VAL A 52 16.44 6.09 -12.70
C VAL A 52 16.75 4.61 -12.61
N GLU A 53 15.74 3.75 -12.80
CA GLU A 53 15.88 2.29 -12.61
C GLU A 53 15.96 1.54 -13.95
N GLY A 54 15.75 2.21 -15.08
CA GLY A 54 15.80 1.60 -16.42
C GLY A 54 14.70 0.57 -16.68
N LEU A 55 13.59 0.60 -15.93
CA LEU A 55 12.51 -0.38 -16.04
C LEU A 55 11.58 -0.06 -17.22
N SER A 56 11.14 -1.08 -17.95
CA SER A 56 10.20 -0.90 -19.06
C SER A 56 8.77 -0.67 -18.55
N ALA A 57 7.93 0.01 -19.35
CA ALA A 57 6.54 0.26 -19.00
C ALA A 57 5.72 -1.05 -18.91
N GLU A 58 6.04 -2.03 -19.74
CA GLU A 58 5.41 -3.36 -19.74
C GLU A 58 5.68 -4.10 -18.43
N LEU A 59 6.91 -4.01 -17.92
CA LEU A 59 7.26 -4.58 -16.61
C LEU A 59 6.50 -3.87 -15.48
N LEU A 60 6.35 -2.55 -15.55
CA LEU A 60 5.58 -1.77 -14.57
C LEU A 60 4.08 -2.06 -14.66
N GLU A 61 3.55 -2.34 -15.84
CA GLU A 61 2.17 -2.81 -16.04
C GLU A 61 1.98 -4.18 -15.40
N SER A 62 2.86 -5.14 -15.67
CA SER A 62 2.79 -6.49 -15.08
C SER A 62 2.89 -6.47 -13.55
N ALA A 63 3.60 -5.49 -12.99
CA ALA A 63 3.66 -5.23 -11.54
C ALA A 63 2.42 -4.48 -11.01
N GLY A 64 1.49 -4.08 -11.86
CA GLY A 64 0.28 -3.34 -11.48
C GLY A 64 0.52 -1.89 -11.03
N LEU A 65 1.62 -1.28 -11.45
CA LEU A 65 2.01 0.09 -11.10
C LEU A 65 1.52 1.13 -12.10
N VAL A 66 1.38 0.73 -13.36
CA VAL A 66 0.88 1.59 -14.44
C VAL A 66 -0.26 0.91 -15.19
N VAL A 67 -1.00 1.70 -15.96
CA VAL A 67 -2.17 1.26 -16.74
C VAL A 67 -2.00 1.77 -18.16
N PRO A 68 -2.26 0.95 -19.20
CA PRO A 68 -2.23 1.41 -20.58
C PRO A 68 -3.36 2.42 -20.85
N ARG A 69 -3.10 3.42 -21.68
CA ARG A 69 -4.09 4.42 -22.08
C ARG A 69 -5.11 3.83 -23.04
N LYS A 70 -6.39 3.96 -22.71
CA LYS A 70 -7.48 3.54 -23.62
C LYS A 70 -7.50 4.42 -24.88
N GLY A 71 -7.43 3.81 -26.06
CA GLY A 71 -7.51 4.51 -27.34
C GLY A 71 -6.30 5.36 -27.70
N GLY A 72 -5.16 5.22 -26.99
CA GLY A 72 -3.93 5.96 -27.23
C GLY A 72 -2.69 5.09 -27.05
N THR A 73 -1.52 5.71 -27.20
CA THR A 73 -0.23 5.09 -26.92
C THR A 73 0.26 5.48 -25.52
N GLY A 74 0.99 4.56 -24.87
CA GLY A 74 1.64 4.82 -23.58
C GLY A 74 0.80 4.42 -22.35
N PHE A 75 1.33 4.78 -21.20
CA PHE A 75 0.84 4.35 -19.89
C PHE A 75 0.64 5.56 -18.98
N TYR A 76 -0.04 5.35 -17.86
CA TYR A 76 -0.16 6.30 -16.77
C TYR A 76 -0.09 5.57 -15.41
N ASP A 77 0.27 6.30 -14.36
CA ASP A 77 0.39 5.76 -13.01
C ASP A 77 -0.96 5.27 -12.50
N ARG A 78 -1.01 4.03 -12.00
CA ARG A 78 -2.23 3.45 -11.42
C ARG A 78 -2.68 4.21 -10.18
N PHE A 79 -1.74 4.58 -9.32
CA PHE A 79 -2.00 5.29 -8.06
C PHE A 79 -1.66 6.77 -8.22
N ARG A 80 -2.64 7.63 -7.95
CA ARG A 80 -2.51 9.10 -8.00
C ARG A 80 -3.30 9.71 -6.86
N HIS A 81 -2.73 10.72 -6.22
CA HIS A 81 -3.32 11.44 -5.08
C HIS A 81 -3.79 10.50 -3.96
N ARG A 82 -2.94 9.54 -3.58
CA ARG A 82 -3.26 8.50 -2.59
C ARG A 82 -2.16 8.30 -1.57
N VAL A 83 -2.56 8.10 -0.32
CA VAL A 83 -1.67 7.48 0.67
C VAL A 83 -1.44 6.04 0.25
N MET A 84 -0.17 5.63 0.21
CA MET A 84 0.25 4.32 -0.26
C MET A 84 0.63 3.42 0.91
N VAL A 85 0.04 2.23 0.92
CA VAL A 85 0.27 1.18 1.90
C VAL A 85 0.85 -0.03 1.17
N PRO A 86 2.14 -0.33 1.34
CA PRO A 86 2.73 -1.51 0.71
C PRO A 86 2.21 -2.79 1.36
N ILE A 87 2.04 -3.79 0.54
CA ILE A 87 1.56 -5.09 0.93
C ILE A 87 2.70 -6.06 0.83
N HIS A 88 2.98 -6.77 1.91
CA HIS A 88 4.11 -7.69 2.01
C HIS A 88 3.66 -9.15 2.01
N ASP A 89 4.51 -10.01 1.45
CA ASP A 89 4.41 -11.45 1.69
C ASP A 89 4.96 -11.81 3.10
N ARG A 90 4.93 -13.09 3.44
CA ARG A 90 5.43 -13.56 4.75
C ARG A 90 6.93 -13.34 4.97
N GLN A 91 7.69 -13.15 3.90
CA GLN A 91 9.12 -12.87 3.92
C GLN A 91 9.43 -11.36 4.00
N GLY A 92 8.41 -10.51 4.02
CA GLY A 92 8.54 -9.06 4.08
C GLY A 92 8.85 -8.40 2.74
N ARG A 93 8.71 -9.11 1.61
CA ARG A 93 8.88 -8.54 0.26
C ARG A 93 7.59 -7.86 -0.17
N VAL A 94 7.71 -6.69 -0.79
CA VAL A 94 6.53 -5.98 -1.33
C VAL A 94 6.00 -6.72 -2.55
N ILE A 95 4.74 -7.11 -2.51
CA ILE A 95 4.04 -7.83 -3.58
C ILE A 95 2.91 -7.03 -4.22
N GLY A 96 2.54 -5.89 -3.64
CA GLY A 96 1.49 -5.01 -4.14
C GLY A 96 1.30 -3.81 -3.24
N PHE A 97 0.28 -3.02 -3.54
CA PHE A 97 -0.04 -1.79 -2.81
C PHE A 97 -1.55 -1.64 -2.61
N GLY A 98 -1.91 -1.03 -1.49
CA GLY A 98 -3.20 -0.37 -1.29
C GLY A 98 -3.02 1.15 -1.37
N GLY A 99 -3.96 1.85 -2.01
CA GLY A 99 -3.94 3.30 -2.10
C GLY A 99 -5.24 3.90 -1.56
N ARG A 100 -5.16 4.75 -0.52
CA ARG A 100 -6.32 5.47 0.01
C ARG A 100 -6.39 6.87 -0.57
N SER A 101 -7.52 7.23 -1.19
CA SER A 101 -7.78 8.57 -1.72
C SER A 101 -7.72 9.63 -0.60
N LEU A 102 -7.10 10.78 -0.88
CA LEU A 102 -7.05 11.93 0.03
C LEU A 102 -8.16 12.95 -0.22
N ASP A 103 -8.68 13.04 -1.42
CA ASP A 103 -9.70 14.01 -1.86
C ASP A 103 -11.12 13.44 -1.88
N GLY A 104 -11.29 12.19 -1.43
CA GLY A 104 -12.58 11.51 -1.46
C GLY A 104 -12.97 10.93 -2.84
N SER A 105 -12.08 10.99 -3.83
CA SER A 105 -12.33 10.39 -5.14
C SER A 105 -12.53 8.88 -5.04
N GLU A 106 -13.47 8.37 -5.81
CA GLU A 106 -13.73 6.93 -5.88
C GLU A 106 -12.75 6.21 -6.84
N PRO A 107 -12.39 4.98 -6.51
CA PRO A 107 -12.71 4.26 -5.27
C PRO A 107 -11.90 4.80 -4.09
N LYS A 108 -12.52 4.92 -2.91
CA LYS A 108 -11.86 5.36 -1.67
C LYS A 108 -10.59 4.55 -1.38
N TYR A 109 -10.64 3.25 -1.63
CA TYR A 109 -9.49 2.34 -1.58
C TYR A 109 -9.28 1.69 -2.94
N LEU A 110 -8.08 1.82 -3.48
CA LEU A 110 -7.64 1.18 -4.70
C LEU A 110 -6.50 0.22 -4.39
N ASN A 111 -6.63 -1.04 -4.76
CA ASN A 111 -5.57 -2.03 -4.60
C ASN A 111 -4.85 -2.32 -5.92
N SER A 112 -3.63 -2.88 -5.82
CA SER A 112 -2.98 -3.52 -6.96
C SER A 112 -3.94 -4.51 -7.63
N PRO A 113 -3.88 -4.69 -8.95
CA PRO A 113 -4.59 -5.77 -9.63
C PRO A 113 -3.99 -7.11 -9.22
N GLU A 114 -4.63 -8.20 -9.62
CA GLU A 114 -4.00 -9.52 -9.59
C GLU A 114 -2.73 -9.49 -10.45
N THR A 115 -1.65 -10.05 -9.93
CA THR A 115 -0.36 -10.18 -10.62
C THR A 115 0.24 -11.54 -10.30
N GLU A 116 1.34 -11.90 -10.94
CA GLU A 116 2.06 -13.13 -10.61
C GLU A 116 2.53 -13.19 -9.14
N LEU A 117 2.76 -12.02 -8.52
CA LEU A 117 3.21 -11.92 -7.14
C LEU A 117 2.07 -11.69 -6.14
N PHE A 118 0.91 -11.25 -6.60
CA PHE A 118 -0.16 -10.76 -5.75
C PHE A 118 -1.53 -11.33 -6.14
N GLU A 119 -2.03 -12.25 -5.31
CA GLU A 119 -3.40 -12.77 -5.36
C GLU A 119 -4.20 -12.23 -4.16
N LYS A 120 -5.29 -11.49 -4.43
CA LYS A 120 -6.11 -10.81 -3.40
C LYS A 120 -6.68 -11.83 -2.45
N GLY A 121 -6.88 -12.87 -2.37
CA GLY A 121 -7.44 -13.80 -1.35
C GLY A 121 -6.39 -14.54 -0.55
N LYS A 122 -5.13 -14.53 -0.98
CA LYS A 122 -4.09 -15.38 -0.39
C LYS A 122 -3.18 -14.66 0.61
N HIS A 123 -3.30 -13.34 0.73
CA HIS A 123 -2.41 -12.56 1.58
C HIS A 123 -3.18 -11.76 2.62
N LEU A 124 -2.83 -11.90 3.88
CA LEU A 124 -3.31 -11.05 4.97
C LEU A 124 -2.35 -9.88 5.13
N PHE A 125 -2.89 -8.66 5.14
CA PHE A 125 -2.09 -7.47 5.42
C PHE A 125 -1.58 -7.48 6.86
N GLY A 126 -0.31 -7.14 7.06
CA GLY A 126 0.34 -7.09 8.37
C GLY A 126 0.77 -8.45 8.92
N LEU A 127 0.53 -9.55 8.23
CA LEU A 127 0.89 -10.89 8.70
C LEU A 127 2.42 -11.06 8.82
N ASP A 128 3.20 -10.43 7.94
CA ASP A 128 4.67 -10.38 8.02
C ASP A 128 5.15 -9.84 9.37
N LYS A 129 4.46 -8.85 9.92
CA LYS A 129 4.76 -8.22 11.22
C LYS A 129 4.13 -8.96 12.40
N ALA A 130 2.93 -9.50 12.21
CA ALA A 130 2.14 -10.13 13.27
C ALA A 130 2.56 -11.57 13.58
N SER A 131 3.17 -12.29 12.64
CA SER A 131 3.40 -13.74 12.70
C SER A 131 4.10 -14.20 13.98
N ASN A 132 5.12 -13.49 14.44
CA ASN A 132 5.87 -13.85 15.64
C ASN A 132 5.02 -13.68 16.90
N THR A 133 4.26 -12.58 16.99
CA THR A 133 3.37 -12.33 18.13
C THR A 133 2.21 -13.32 18.15
N ILE A 134 1.61 -13.60 16.99
CA ILE A 134 0.56 -14.61 16.85
C ILE A 134 1.04 -15.97 17.35
N ARG A 135 2.26 -16.39 16.95
CA ARG A 135 2.83 -17.67 17.36
C ARG A 135 3.17 -17.72 18.85
N ARG A 136 3.67 -16.62 19.43
CA ARG A 136 3.98 -16.52 20.85
C ARG A 136 2.72 -16.54 21.72
N ASP A 137 1.71 -15.79 21.32
CA ASP A 137 0.49 -15.56 22.11
C ASP A 137 -0.63 -16.58 21.81
N ASP A 138 -0.40 -17.46 20.83
CA ASP A 138 -1.37 -18.43 20.28
C ASP A 138 -2.72 -17.80 19.97
N ARG A 139 -2.70 -16.56 19.48
CA ARG A 139 -3.90 -15.76 19.20
C ARG A 139 -3.64 -14.74 18.10
N ALA A 140 -4.61 -14.57 17.19
CA ALA A 140 -4.63 -13.53 16.17
C ALA A 140 -5.85 -12.62 16.34
N VAL A 141 -5.68 -11.34 16.05
CA VAL A 141 -6.74 -10.35 15.89
C VAL A 141 -6.92 -10.12 14.39
N VAL A 142 -8.13 -10.35 13.89
CA VAL A 142 -8.44 -10.15 12.46
C VAL A 142 -9.37 -8.97 12.32
N VAL A 143 -9.01 -8.03 11.45
CA VAL A 143 -9.77 -6.82 11.13
C VAL A 143 -9.94 -6.67 9.62
N GLU A 144 -10.74 -5.69 9.16
CA GLU A 144 -11.07 -5.56 7.74
C GLU A 144 -10.11 -4.64 6.98
N GLY A 145 -9.59 -3.58 7.61
CA GLY A 145 -8.88 -2.50 6.93
C GLY A 145 -7.40 -2.39 7.28
N TYR A 146 -6.63 -1.83 6.33
CA TYR A 146 -5.20 -1.55 6.53
C TYR A 146 -4.94 -0.65 7.74
N PHE A 147 -5.71 0.44 7.86
CA PHE A 147 -5.52 1.40 8.94
C PHE A 147 -5.93 0.86 10.30
N ASP A 148 -6.85 -0.12 10.34
CA ASP A 148 -7.20 -0.81 11.60
C ASP A 148 -6.00 -1.61 12.11
N VAL A 149 -5.34 -2.36 11.24
CA VAL A 149 -4.08 -3.08 11.59
C VAL A 149 -3.01 -2.11 12.06
N ILE A 150 -2.78 -1.03 11.30
CA ILE A 150 -1.74 -0.04 11.60
C ILE A 150 -2.00 0.60 12.97
N ALA A 151 -3.26 0.98 13.25
CA ALA A 151 -3.65 1.58 14.53
C ALA A 151 -3.49 0.59 15.70
N LEU A 152 -3.86 -0.68 15.53
CA LEU A 152 -3.68 -1.71 16.54
C LEU A 152 -2.20 -1.95 16.85
N HIS A 153 -1.36 -2.05 15.82
CA HIS A 153 0.09 -2.19 16.01
C HIS A 153 0.69 -0.95 16.70
N ALA A 154 0.25 0.26 16.33
CA ALA A 154 0.67 1.50 16.99
C ALA A 154 0.28 1.52 18.48
N ALA A 155 -0.83 0.88 18.85
CA ALA A 155 -1.30 0.71 20.23
C ALA A 155 -0.67 -0.49 20.95
N GLY A 156 0.32 -1.19 20.35
CA GLY A 156 0.99 -2.33 20.95
C GLY A 156 0.30 -3.68 20.74
N ILE A 157 -0.81 -3.74 20.01
CA ILE A 157 -1.52 -4.98 19.67
C ILE A 157 -0.94 -5.52 18.36
N THR A 158 0.22 -6.17 18.44
CA THR A 158 1.03 -6.56 17.28
C THR A 158 0.71 -7.92 16.70
N ASN A 159 -0.31 -8.62 17.21
CA ASN A 159 -0.86 -9.85 16.65
C ASN A 159 -2.06 -9.60 15.71
N ALA A 160 -2.22 -8.36 15.22
CA ALA A 160 -3.32 -7.98 14.32
C ALA A 160 -2.93 -8.12 12.84
N ALA A 161 -3.85 -8.63 12.05
CA ALA A 161 -3.77 -8.72 10.58
C ALA A 161 -5.13 -8.40 9.95
N ALA A 162 -5.15 -7.96 8.69
CA ALA A 162 -6.40 -7.71 7.98
C ALA A 162 -6.64 -8.71 6.86
N SER A 163 -7.89 -9.19 6.79
CA SER A 163 -8.41 -9.82 5.59
C SER A 163 -8.86 -8.72 4.63
N ARG A 164 -8.42 -8.77 3.37
CA ARG A 164 -8.90 -7.82 2.38
C ARG A 164 -10.24 -8.28 1.85
N GLY A 165 -11.29 -7.52 2.10
CA GLY A 165 -12.65 -7.72 1.67
C GLY A 165 -12.94 -8.98 0.84
N ASN A 166 -13.79 -9.84 1.31
CA ASN A 166 -14.25 -11.16 0.80
C ASN A 166 -13.41 -12.41 1.17
N ALA A 167 -12.35 -12.33 1.98
CA ALA A 167 -11.56 -13.53 2.32
C ALA A 167 -12.08 -14.31 3.54
N LEU A 168 -13.17 -13.90 4.17
CA LEU A 168 -13.87 -14.67 5.22
C LEU A 168 -15.16 -15.32 4.72
N SER A 169 -15.34 -15.51 3.41
CA SER A 169 -16.37 -16.41 2.90
C SER A 169 -15.88 -17.83 3.12
N ASN A 170 -16.60 -18.55 3.96
CA ASN A 170 -16.43 -19.98 4.25
C ASN A 170 -16.17 -20.78 2.97
N GLN A 171 -15.02 -21.40 2.89
CA GLN A 171 -14.84 -22.65 2.16
C GLN A 171 -14.90 -23.80 3.14
#